data_8c4c5c37d758525dd7b8fee58922c733
#
_entry.id   8c4c5c37d758525dd7b8fee58922c733
#
_cell.length_a   1.000
_cell.length_b   1.000
_cell.length_c   1.000
_cell.angle_alpha   90.00
_cell.angle_beta   90.00
_cell.angle_gamma   90.00
#
_symmetry.space_group_name_H-M   'P 1'
#
loop_
_entity.id
_entity.type
_entity.pdbx_description
1 polymer ?
#
loop_
_entity_poly.entity_id
_entity_poly.type
_entity_poly.pdbx_seq_one_letter_code
_entity_poly.pdbx_strand_id
1 'polypeptide(L)'
;EPSFRCDYGFNIHTKGFAFINYNCVILDTSPVNIGKGVFIAPGVCIACSGHAIHSSQRAEGIGTSKPITIEDNVWIGANSTVCGGVTIGEGSIIGAGSVVNKDIPEGVIAVGNPCRVLRKITDEDLVKLYHNI
;
A
#
# COMPACT_ATOMS: atom_id res chain seq x y z
N GLU A 1 -10.35 10.03 -5.02
CA GLU A 1 -11.35 9.73 -6.05
C GLU A 1 -12.48 8.84 -5.49
N PRO A 2 -13.71 9.03 -5.91
CA PRO A 2 -14.79 8.14 -5.53
C PRO A 2 -14.61 6.77 -6.25
N SER A 3 -15.17 5.71 -5.79
CA SER A 3 -15.73 5.28 -4.54
C SER A 3 -14.63 4.81 -3.57
N PHE A 4 -14.16 5.69 -2.71
CA PHE A 4 -13.23 5.37 -1.66
C PHE A 4 -14.00 4.90 -0.41
N ARG A 5 -13.51 3.87 0.27
CA ARG A 5 -14.09 3.34 1.51
C ARG A 5 -13.02 3.22 2.59
N CYS A 6 -13.41 3.48 3.82
CA CYS A 6 -12.56 3.27 5.00
C CYS A 6 -13.43 2.81 6.19
N ASP A 7 -12.78 2.31 7.25
CA ASP A 7 -13.48 1.97 8.48
C ASP A 7 -13.82 3.23 9.27
N TYR A 8 -12.82 4.04 9.60
CA TYR A 8 -12.97 5.23 10.44
C TYR A 8 -12.58 6.51 9.71
N GLY A 9 -11.50 6.50 8.98
CA GLY A 9 -10.92 7.66 8.32
C GLY A 9 -9.96 8.46 9.21
N PHE A 10 -10.20 8.55 10.50
CA PHE A 10 -9.35 9.33 11.40
C PHE A 10 -7.96 8.73 11.65
N ASN A 11 -7.75 7.47 11.33
CA ASN A 11 -6.44 6.82 11.39
C ASN A 11 -5.64 6.90 10.09
N ILE A 12 -6.19 7.52 9.04
CA ILE A 12 -5.50 7.71 7.78
C ILE A 12 -4.78 9.06 7.83
N HIS A 13 -3.45 9.02 7.80
CA HIS A 13 -2.59 10.20 7.91
C HIS A 13 -1.74 10.36 6.66
N THR A 14 -1.73 11.55 6.08
CA THR A 14 -0.89 11.90 4.94
C THR A 14 0.09 13.00 5.32
N LYS A 15 1.35 12.88 4.86
CA LYS A 15 2.37 13.93 5.08
C LYS A 15 2.32 15.05 4.05
N GLY A 16 1.52 14.90 3.01
CA GLY A 16 1.40 15.84 1.92
C GLY A 16 0.48 15.28 0.85
N PHE A 17 0.69 15.70 -0.41
CA PHE A 17 -0.13 15.21 -1.51
C PHE A 17 0.02 13.69 -1.68
N ALA A 18 -1.11 13.01 -1.72
CA ALA A 18 -1.21 11.60 -2.10
C ALA A 18 -2.42 11.43 -3.02
N PHE A 19 -2.26 10.66 -4.09
CA PHE A 19 -3.34 10.38 -5.01
C PHE A 19 -3.87 8.97 -4.78
N ILE A 20 -5.13 8.89 -4.35
CA ILE A 20 -5.85 7.63 -4.13
C ILE A 20 -6.90 7.51 -5.23
N ASN A 21 -6.72 6.53 -6.09
CA ASN A 21 -7.56 6.32 -7.26
C ASN A 21 -8.90 5.63 -6.90
N TYR A 22 -9.68 5.30 -7.93
CA TYR A 22 -11.03 4.76 -7.76
C TYR A 22 -11.06 3.41 -7.06
N ASN A 23 -12.13 3.18 -6.32
CA ASN A 23 -12.45 1.89 -5.69
C ASN A 23 -11.39 1.36 -4.72
N CYS A 24 -10.65 2.26 -4.08
CA CYS A 24 -9.71 1.87 -3.02
C CYS A 24 -10.43 1.67 -1.69
N VAL A 25 -9.91 0.73 -0.91
CA VAL A 25 -10.40 0.44 0.44
C VAL A 25 -9.23 0.54 1.41
N ILE A 26 -9.41 1.32 2.48
CA ILE A 26 -8.43 1.41 3.57
C ILE A 26 -9.12 1.04 4.88
N LEU A 27 -8.78 -0.12 5.42
CA LEU A 27 -9.32 -0.59 6.70
C LEU A 27 -8.40 -0.10 7.82
N ASP A 28 -8.70 1.11 8.30
CA ASP A 28 -7.85 1.86 9.22
C ASP A 28 -8.18 1.59 10.70
N THR A 29 -8.25 0.32 11.08
CA THR A 29 -8.37 -0.10 12.49
C THR A 29 -7.12 0.18 13.31
N SER A 30 -6.00 0.46 12.65
CA SER A 30 -4.76 1.02 13.18
C SER A 30 -4.29 2.13 12.25
N PRO A 31 -3.30 2.96 12.66
CA PRO A 31 -2.80 4.03 11.80
C PRO A 31 -2.28 3.54 10.45
N VAL A 32 -2.71 4.21 9.39
CA VAL A 32 -2.18 4.10 8.03
C VAL A 32 -1.47 5.40 7.71
N ASN A 33 -0.14 5.36 7.73
CA ASN A 33 0.69 6.53 7.51
C ASN A 33 1.14 6.55 6.05
N ILE A 34 0.74 7.57 5.32
CA ILE A 34 1.01 7.74 3.89
C ILE A 34 1.94 8.93 3.70
N GLY A 35 3.07 8.71 3.06
CA GLY A 35 4.04 9.75 2.73
C GLY A 35 3.53 10.72 1.66
N LYS A 36 4.32 11.75 1.37
CA LYS A 36 4.04 12.68 0.27
C LYS A 36 4.39 12.07 -1.09
N GLY A 37 3.67 12.46 -2.12
CA GLY A 37 3.92 12.00 -3.49
C GLY A 37 3.57 10.53 -3.74
N VAL A 38 2.73 9.95 -2.90
CA VAL A 38 2.28 8.56 -3.03
C VAL A 38 1.18 8.46 -4.08
N PHE A 39 1.28 7.45 -4.95
CA PHE A 39 0.23 7.10 -5.91
C PHE A 39 -0.33 5.72 -5.57
N ILE A 40 -1.63 5.66 -5.33
CA ILE A 40 -2.36 4.43 -5.06
C ILE A 40 -3.34 4.20 -6.21
N ALA A 41 -3.09 3.17 -7.00
CA ALA A 41 -3.87 2.85 -8.19
C ALA A 41 -5.27 2.30 -7.87
N PRO A 42 -6.15 2.16 -8.87
CA PRO A 42 -7.51 1.70 -8.62
C PRO A 42 -7.58 0.31 -7.98
N GLY A 43 -8.56 0.13 -7.12
CA GLY A 43 -8.87 -1.17 -6.52
C GLY A 43 -7.89 -1.66 -5.48
N VAL A 44 -6.99 -0.82 -4.99
CA VAL A 44 -6.03 -1.20 -3.94
C VAL A 44 -6.75 -1.35 -2.61
N CYS A 45 -6.42 -2.42 -1.88
CA CYS A 45 -6.88 -2.65 -0.52
C CYS A 45 -5.70 -2.53 0.45
N ILE A 46 -5.81 -1.64 1.43
CA ILE A 46 -4.84 -1.47 2.51
C ILE A 46 -5.56 -1.85 3.80
N ALA A 47 -5.18 -2.97 4.41
CA ALA A 47 -5.92 -3.53 5.54
C ALA A 47 -5.04 -3.73 6.77
N CYS A 48 -5.24 -2.89 7.78
CA CYS A 48 -4.61 -3.06 9.09
C CYS A 48 -5.21 -4.24 9.87
N SER A 49 -6.48 -4.52 9.63
CA SER A 49 -7.25 -5.51 10.39
C SER A 49 -7.00 -6.94 9.94
N GLY A 50 -7.11 -7.84 10.89
CA GLY A 50 -7.11 -9.28 10.69
C GLY A 50 -7.94 -9.95 11.75
N HIS A 51 -7.94 -11.26 11.75
CA HIS A 51 -8.65 -12.10 12.73
C HIS A 51 -7.70 -13.10 13.36
N ALA A 52 -8.11 -13.62 14.52
CA ALA A 52 -7.37 -14.70 15.18
C ALA A 52 -7.26 -15.92 14.26
N ILE A 53 -6.08 -16.54 14.22
CA ILE A 53 -5.82 -17.73 13.39
C ILE A 53 -6.63 -18.92 13.89
N HIS A 54 -6.70 -19.09 15.21
CA HIS A 54 -7.46 -20.18 15.80
C HIS A 54 -8.97 -19.90 15.68
N SER A 55 -9.70 -20.87 15.15
CA SER A 55 -11.12 -20.71 14.85
C SER A 55 -11.99 -20.42 16.09
N SER A 56 -11.66 -21.01 17.25
CA SER A 56 -12.40 -20.76 18.48
C SER A 56 -12.30 -19.28 18.92
N GLN A 57 -11.12 -18.69 18.80
CA GLN A 57 -10.90 -17.28 19.10
C GLN A 57 -11.58 -16.37 18.08
N ARG A 58 -11.57 -16.77 16.81
CA ARG A 58 -12.33 -16.06 15.76
C ARG A 58 -13.81 -16.05 16.04
N ALA A 59 -14.34 -17.19 16.48
CA ALA A 59 -15.76 -17.31 16.86
C ALA A 59 -16.13 -16.42 18.06
N GLU A 60 -15.18 -16.15 18.95
CA GLU A 60 -15.33 -15.19 20.05
C GLU A 60 -15.21 -13.71 19.62
N GLY A 61 -14.96 -13.45 18.34
CA GLY A 61 -14.80 -12.11 17.80
C GLY A 61 -13.41 -11.50 18.00
N ILE A 62 -12.41 -12.30 18.35
CA ILE A 62 -11.04 -11.80 18.54
C ILE A 62 -10.44 -11.45 17.19
N GLY A 63 -10.08 -10.18 17.03
CA GLY A 63 -9.40 -9.64 15.86
C GLY A 63 -7.99 -9.17 16.20
N THR A 64 -7.24 -8.86 15.15
CA THR A 64 -5.92 -8.27 15.22
C THR A 64 -5.88 -6.97 14.39
N SER A 65 -5.00 -6.07 14.74
CA SER A 65 -4.77 -4.87 13.94
C SER A 65 -3.33 -4.42 14.08
N LYS A 66 -2.70 -4.05 12.96
CA LYS A 66 -1.32 -3.57 12.93
C LYS A 66 -1.20 -2.38 11.97
N PRO A 67 -0.47 -1.33 12.36
CA PRO A 67 -0.31 -0.16 11.51
C PRO A 67 0.42 -0.48 10.19
N ILE A 68 0.15 0.34 9.18
CA ILE A 68 0.79 0.26 7.87
C ILE A 68 1.46 1.60 7.60
N THR A 69 2.68 1.55 7.07
CA THR A 69 3.43 2.73 6.66
C THR A 69 3.79 2.64 5.19
N ILE A 70 3.39 3.63 4.43
CA ILE A 70 3.74 3.81 3.01
C ILE A 70 4.58 5.07 2.95
N GLU A 71 5.88 4.92 2.66
CA GLU A 71 6.80 6.04 2.68
C GLU A 71 6.66 6.93 1.44
N ASP A 72 7.44 8.02 1.38
CA ASP A 72 7.33 9.02 0.32
C ASP A 72 7.54 8.41 -1.07
N ASN A 73 6.85 8.95 -2.07
CA ASN A 73 7.04 8.62 -3.48
C ASN A 73 6.82 7.15 -3.85
N VAL A 74 6.06 6.42 -3.06
CA VAL A 74 5.67 5.04 -3.36
C VAL A 74 4.54 5.01 -4.39
N TRP A 75 4.61 4.07 -5.30
CA TRP A 75 3.51 3.76 -6.22
C TRP A 75 3.01 2.34 -5.98
N ILE A 76 1.73 2.20 -5.66
CA ILE A 76 1.07 0.90 -5.49
C ILE A 76 0.20 0.63 -6.71
N GLY A 77 0.53 -0.42 -7.45
CA GLY A 77 -0.17 -0.84 -8.67
C GLY A 77 -1.59 -1.35 -8.40
N ALA A 78 -2.41 -1.30 -9.45
CA ALA A 78 -3.84 -1.62 -9.37
C ALA A 78 -4.13 -3.01 -8.77
N ASN A 79 -5.22 -3.10 -8.01
CA ASN A 79 -5.71 -4.34 -7.41
C ASN A 79 -4.69 -5.04 -6.49
N SER A 80 -3.75 -4.30 -5.94
CA SER A 80 -2.82 -4.83 -4.92
C SER A 80 -3.45 -4.81 -3.54
N THR A 81 -2.96 -5.69 -2.67
CA THR A 81 -3.35 -5.75 -1.26
C THR A 81 -2.13 -5.52 -0.38
N VAL A 82 -2.25 -4.63 0.60
CA VAL A 82 -1.22 -4.39 1.62
C VAL A 82 -1.75 -4.87 2.96
N CYS A 83 -1.04 -5.82 3.55
CA CYS A 83 -1.44 -6.43 4.82
C CYS A 83 -0.95 -5.63 6.03
N GLY A 84 -1.60 -5.83 7.16
CA GLY A 84 -1.25 -5.14 8.41
C GLY A 84 0.18 -5.37 8.86
N GLY A 85 0.80 -4.32 9.38
CA GLY A 85 2.16 -4.33 9.91
C GLY A 85 3.26 -4.08 8.87
N VAL A 86 2.91 -3.88 7.60
CA VAL A 86 3.87 -3.69 6.50
C VAL A 86 4.33 -2.23 6.42
N THR A 87 5.63 -2.05 6.16
CA THR A 87 6.23 -0.80 5.72
C THR A 87 6.72 -0.95 4.28
N ILE A 88 6.29 -0.04 3.40
CA ILE A 88 6.79 0.05 2.02
C ILE A 88 7.76 1.21 1.94
N GLY A 89 9.02 0.92 1.61
CA GLY A 89 10.12 1.88 1.60
C GLY A 89 10.00 2.93 0.50
N GLU A 90 10.62 4.09 0.76
CA GLU A 90 10.57 5.27 -0.09
C GLU A 90 10.90 4.96 -1.56
N GLY A 91 10.13 5.54 -2.47
CA GLY A 91 10.37 5.45 -3.91
C GLY A 91 10.08 4.09 -4.54
N SER A 92 9.66 3.10 -3.76
CA SER A 92 9.41 1.76 -4.29
C SER A 92 8.10 1.67 -5.05
N ILE A 93 8.05 0.68 -5.94
CA ILE A 93 6.87 0.38 -6.76
C ILE A 93 6.39 -1.03 -6.41
N ILE A 94 5.09 -1.13 -6.16
CA ILE A 94 4.40 -2.42 -6.05
C ILE A 94 3.68 -2.69 -7.37
N GLY A 95 4.03 -3.78 -8.02
CA GLY A 95 3.38 -4.18 -9.28
C GLY A 95 1.91 -4.53 -9.08
N ALA A 96 1.10 -4.31 -10.12
CA ALA A 96 -0.34 -4.58 -10.07
C ALA A 96 -0.66 -6.01 -9.65
N GLY A 97 -1.73 -6.20 -8.88
CA GLY A 97 -2.19 -7.52 -8.43
C GLY A 97 -1.31 -8.19 -7.38
N SER A 98 -0.44 -7.44 -6.73
CA SER A 98 0.47 -7.97 -5.71
C SER A 98 -0.20 -8.10 -4.35
N VAL A 99 0.29 -9.03 -3.53
CA VAL A 99 -0.08 -9.16 -2.11
C VAL A 99 1.17 -8.91 -1.26
N VAL A 100 1.20 -7.74 -0.63
CA VAL A 100 2.32 -7.28 0.19
C VAL A 100 2.10 -7.71 1.63
N ASN A 101 2.77 -8.77 2.06
CA ASN A 101 2.67 -9.33 3.39
C ASN A 101 3.97 -9.24 4.21
N LYS A 102 4.99 -8.58 3.68
CA LYS A 102 6.27 -8.29 4.33
C LYS A 102 6.75 -6.91 3.92
N ASP A 103 7.62 -6.33 4.73
CA ASP A 103 8.24 -5.05 4.44
C ASP A 103 8.94 -5.06 3.09
N ILE A 104 8.84 -3.95 2.38
CA ILE A 104 9.49 -3.72 1.09
C ILE A 104 10.57 -2.65 1.31
N PRO A 105 11.83 -2.92 0.92
CA PRO A 105 12.89 -1.92 1.03
C PRO A 105 12.66 -0.72 0.12
N GLU A 106 13.40 0.36 0.35
CA GLU A 106 13.35 1.56 -0.50
C GLU A 106 13.91 1.31 -1.90
N GLY A 107 13.44 2.07 -2.88
CA GLY A 107 14.03 2.15 -4.22
C GLY A 107 13.97 0.87 -5.03
N VAL A 108 12.96 0.03 -4.83
CA VAL A 108 12.83 -1.25 -5.56
C VAL A 108 11.49 -1.36 -6.28
N ILE A 109 11.45 -2.26 -7.25
CA ILE A 109 10.21 -2.81 -7.80
C ILE A 109 9.98 -4.17 -7.15
N ALA A 110 8.81 -4.34 -6.54
CA ALA A 110 8.40 -5.60 -5.94
C ALA A 110 7.06 -6.03 -6.53
N VAL A 111 6.90 -7.33 -6.79
CA VAL A 111 5.74 -7.86 -7.50
C VAL A 111 5.33 -9.24 -6.97
N GLY A 112 4.09 -9.59 -7.18
CA GLY A 112 3.58 -10.94 -7.06
C GLY A 112 2.80 -11.22 -5.78
N ASN A 113 2.41 -12.47 -5.65
CA ASN A 113 1.73 -13.01 -4.47
C ASN A 113 2.40 -14.33 -4.04
N PRO A 114 3.17 -14.34 -2.94
CA PRO A 114 3.53 -13.19 -2.11
C PRO A 114 4.45 -12.21 -2.85
N CYS A 115 4.30 -10.93 -2.52
CA CYS A 115 5.10 -9.87 -3.15
C CYS A 115 6.58 -10.01 -2.77
N ARG A 116 7.45 -9.94 -3.77
CA ARG A 116 8.91 -10.07 -3.60
C ARG A 116 9.63 -9.05 -4.46
N VAL A 117 10.79 -8.61 -4.00
CA VAL A 117 11.65 -7.69 -4.74
C VAL A 117 12.05 -8.31 -6.08
N LEU A 118 11.75 -7.59 -7.15
CA LEU A 118 12.15 -7.97 -8.51
C LEU A 118 13.52 -7.42 -8.85
N ARG A 119 13.72 -6.11 -8.65
CA ARG A 119 14.98 -5.41 -8.89
C ARG A 119 15.01 -4.02 -8.25
N LYS A 120 16.21 -3.42 -8.22
CA LYS A 120 16.36 -2.01 -7.84
C LYS A 120 15.95 -1.09 -8.98
N ILE A 121 15.43 0.07 -8.63
CA ILE A 121 15.20 1.20 -9.54
C ILE A 121 16.53 1.93 -9.71
N THR A 122 16.91 2.25 -10.95
CA THR A 122 18.14 2.95 -11.28
C THR A 122 17.87 4.12 -12.23
N ASP A 123 18.90 4.93 -12.50
CA ASP A 123 18.79 6.04 -13.46
C ASP A 123 18.48 5.58 -14.90
N GLU A 124 18.69 4.32 -15.21
CA GLU A 124 18.29 3.72 -16.50
C GLU A 124 16.77 3.67 -16.67
N ASP A 125 16.02 3.77 -15.57
CA ASP A 125 14.56 3.84 -15.58
C ASP A 125 14.02 5.24 -15.93
N LEU A 126 14.90 6.24 -16.05
CA LEU A 126 14.52 7.60 -16.45
C LEU A 126 13.95 7.62 -17.87
N VAL A 127 12.73 8.16 -17.99
CA VAL A 127 12.10 8.34 -19.30
C VAL A 127 12.63 9.60 -19.95
N LYS A 128 13.10 9.50 -21.20
CA LYS A 128 13.49 10.68 -21.99
C LYS A 128 12.23 11.44 -22.40
N LEU A 129 12.10 12.66 -21.90
CA LEU A 129 11.02 13.55 -22.30
C LEU A 129 11.45 14.27 -23.58
N TYR A 130 10.74 14.01 -24.67
CA TYR A 130 10.87 14.78 -25.91
C TYR A 130 9.86 15.93 -25.83
N HIS A 131 10.37 17.15 -25.65
CA HIS A 131 9.55 18.34 -25.90
C HIS A 131 9.50 18.54 -27.41
N ASN A 132 8.40 18.18 -28.03
CA ASN A 132 8.11 18.63 -29.39
C ASN A 132 7.81 20.12 -29.29
N ILE A 133 8.74 20.92 -29.74
CA ILE A 133 8.60 22.37 -29.91
C ILE A 133 7.82 22.62 -31.20
#